data_caa5673c717bebcfba89db90c9177b2e
#
_entry.id   caa5673c717bebcfba89db90c9177b2e
#
_cell.length_a   1.000
_cell.length_b   1.000
_cell.length_c   1.000
_cell.angle_alpha   90.00
_cell.angle_beta   90.00
_cell.angle_gamma   90.00
#
_symmetry.space_group_name_H-M   'P 1'
#
loop_
_entity.id
_entity.type
_entity.pdbx_description
1 polymer ?
#
loop_
_entity_poly.entity_id
_entity_poly.type
_entity_poly.pdbx_seq_one_letter_code
_entity_poly.pdbx_strand_id
1 'polypeptide(L)'
;RYGLVGSEMCIRDSIKSKIENTDNKKICGFVGDLSNMEASFIFKEFLERTINTKNYESRSIKTFIDSSKRENYIFNSRINGIEEADLILMIGTNPRYEATMINARIRKAFLNNDTKIISLNNIGDLTYPYESLDGNTQTLKDIFDNNNEISKKIINSKKPLIIIGESCLLYTSPSPRDRIS
;
A
#
# COMPACT_ATOMS: atom_id res chain seq x y z
N ARG A 1 -25.06 20.12 -25.93
CA ARG A 1 -23.90 20.15 -25.02
C ARG A 1 -23.40 21.58 -24.98
N TYR A 2 -23.89 22.37 -24.06
CA TYR A 2 -23.33 23.67 -23.79
C TYR A 2 -22.14 23.47 -22.87
N GLY A 3 -20.94 23.64 -23.40
CA GLY A 3 -19.70 23.52 -22.65
C GLY A 3 -19.63 24.62 -21.59
N LEU A 4 -19.28 24.23 -20.41
CA LEU A 4 -19.00 25.07 -19.25
C LEU A 4 -17.70 25.90 -19.43
N VAL A 5 -17.37 26.30 -20.68
CA VAL A 5 -16.12 26.99 -21.02
C VAL A 5 -15.96 28.30 -20.23
N GLY A 6 -17.05 29.02 -20.00
CA GLY A 6 -17.00 30.25 -19.21
C GLY A 6 -16.78 30.02 -17.72
N SER A 7 -17.32 28.95 -17.13
CA SER A 7 -17.15 28.61 -15.71
C SER A 7 -15.75 28.08 -15.41
N GLU A 8 -15.14 27.31 -16.31
CA GLU A 8 -13.75 26.85 -16.14
C GLU A 8 -12.74 28.00 -16.19
N MET A 9 -12.91 28.95 -17.09
CA MET A 9 -12.06 30.14 -17.14
C MET A 9 -12.17 30.93 -15.82
N CYS A 10 -13.38 31.19 -15.35
CA CYS A 10 -13.58 31.89 -14.07
C CYS A 10 -12.97 31.15 -12.88
N ILE A 11 -13.03 29.81 -12.85
CA ILE A 11 -12.39 29.00 -11.82
C ILE A 11 -10.88 29.16 -11.88
N ARG A 12 -10.28 29.04 -13.06
CA ARG A 12 -8.83 29.19 -13.27
C ARG A 12 -8.35 30.58 -12.88
N ASP A 13 -9.04 31.62 -13.29
CA ASP A 13 -8.72 33.00 -12.92
C ASP A 13 -8.82 33.25 -11.42
N SER A 14 -9.84 32.67 -10.77
CA SER A 14 -10.01 32.76 -9.32
C SER A 14 -8.87 32.04 -8.59
N ILE A 15 -8.49 30.84 -9.03
CA ILE A 15 -7.36 30.08 -8.46
C ILE A 15 -6.05 30.87 -8.65
N LYS A 16 -5.79 31.39 -9.86
CA LYS A 16 -4.62 32.18 -10.17
C LYS A 16 -4.51 33.38 -9.24
N SER A 17 -5.58 34.17 -9.14
CA SER A 17 -5.63 35.34 -8.26
C SER A 17 -5.37 34.98 -6.80
N LYS A 18 -5.90 33.86 -6.32
CA LYS A 18 -5.64 33.40 -4.93
C LYS A 18 -4.18 32.99 -4.73
N ILE A 19 -3.58 32.31 -5.69
CA ILE A 19 -2.18 31.92 -5.62
C ILE A 19 -1.28 33.16 -5.62
N GLU A 20 -1.51 34.11 -6.52
CA GLU A 20 -0.72 35.34 -6.62
C GLU A 20 -0.81 36.23 -5.37
N ASN A 21 -1.93 36.21 -4.66
CA ASN A 21 -2.15 36.97 -3.45
C ASN A 21 -1.85 36.22 -2.14
N THR A 22 -1.29 35.01 -2.23
CA THR A 22 -0.99 34.19 -1.06
C THR A 22 0.52 33.95 -0.97
N ASP A 23 1.09 34.05 0.24
CA ASP A 23 2.48 33.68 0.49
C ASP A 23 2.71 32.22 0.11
N ASN A 24 3.74 31.97 -0.69
CA ASN A 24 4.09 30.64 -1.20
C ASN A 24 4.26 29.61 -0.07
N LYS A 25 4.75 30.03 1.11
CA LYS A 25 4.90 29.18 2.29
C LYS A 25 3.57 28.70 2.89
N LYS A 26 2.47 29.40 2.57
CA LYS A 26 1.12 29.07 3.03
C LYS A 26 0.34 28.23 2.01
N ILE A 27 0.92 27.99 0.83
CA ILE A 27 0.31 27.15 -0.20
C ILE A 27 0.79 25.72 0.00
N CYS A 28 -0.18 24.80 0.08
CA CYS A 28 0.08 23.37 0.16
C CYS A 28 -0.62 22.64 -0.97
N GLY A 29 0.06 21.71 -1.62
CA GLY A 29 -0.49 20.84 -2.64
C GLY A 29 -0.76 19.42 -2.09
N PHE A 30 -1.93 18.88 -2.41
CA PHE A 30 -2.29 17.54 -2.03
C PHE A 30 -2.78 16.73 -3.24
N VAL A 31 -2.27 15.51 -3.40
CA VAL A 31 -2.63 14.60 -4.50
C VAL A 31 -3.16 13.30 -3.88
N GLY A 32 -4.31 12.85 -4.34
CA GLY A 32 -4.90 11.59 -3.87
C GLY A 32 -4.32 10.36 -4.57
N ASP A 33 -4.47 9.20 -3.96
CA ASP A 33 -3.90 7.91 -4.41
C ASP A 33 -4.44 7.44 -5.76
N LEU A 34 -5.61 7.92 -6.18
CA LEU A 34 -6.23 7.57 -7.46
C LEU A 34 -5.76 8.45 -8.62
N SER A 35 -4.87 9.42 -8.36
CA SER A 35 -4.27 10.24 -9.41
C SER A 35 -3.22 9.44 -10.19
N ASN A 36 -3.18 9.62 -11.51
CA ASN A 36 -2.13 9.01 -12.29
C ASN A 36 -0.77 9.66 -12.03
N MET A 37 0.30 8.93 -12.31
CA MET A 37 1.67 9.36 -12.04
C MET A 37 2.05 10.63 -12.82
N GLU A 38 1.59 10.76 -14.06
CA GLU A 38 1.86 11.91 -14.90
C GLU A 38 1.25 13.19 -14.33
N ALA A 39 0.00 13.13 -13.87
CA ALA A 39 -0.67 14.26 -13.23
C ALA A 39 0.03 14.65 -11.93
N SER A 40 0.41 13.67 -11.11
CA SER A 40 1.14 13.87 -9.86
C SER A 40 2.50 14.52 -10.10
N PHE A 41 3.21 14.06 -11.13
CA PHE A 41 4.51 14.64 -11.52
C PHE A 41 4.36 16.09 -12.01
N ILE A 42 3.43 16.35 -12.91
CA ILE A 42 3.18 17.70 -13.44
C ILE A 42 2.74 18.64 -12.31
N PHE A 43 1.91 18.17 -11.39
CA PHE A 43 1.46 18.96 -10.26
C PHE A 43 2.62 19.30 -9.31
N LYS A 44 3.52 18.37 -9.06
CA LYS A 44 4.75 18.63 -8.30
C LYS A 44 5.61 19.69 -9.00
N GLU A 45 5.88 19.55 -10.30
CA GLU A 45 6.65 20.51 -11.09
C GLU A 45 6.00 21.90 -11.07
N PHE A 46 4.69 21.97 -11.15
CA PHE A 46 3.94 23.22 -11.04
C PHE A 46 4.12 23.89 -9.66
N LEU A 47 4.04 23.13 -8.58
CA LEU A 47 4.24 23.65 -7.23
C LEU A 47 5.68 24.14 -7.03
N GLU A 48 6.66 23.39 -7.46
CA GLU A 48 8.07 23.72 -7.28
C GLU A 48 8.53 24.88 -8.18
N ARG A 49 8.17 24.84 -9.46
CA ARG A 49 8.71 25.78 -10.46
C ARG A 49 7.87 27.04 -10.61
N THR A 50 6.55 26.94 -10.51
CA THR A 50 5.65 28.08 -10.74
C THR A 50 5.28 28.77 -9.44
N ILE A 51 4.92 28.02 -8.42
CA ILE A 51 4.51 28.56 -7.13
C ILE A 51 5.70 28.75 -6.19
N ASN A 52 6.79 28.03 -6.43
CA ASN A 52 7.99 28.02 -5.59
C ASN A 52 7.69 27.57 -4.15
N THR A 53 6.92 26.49 -4.01
CA THR A 53 6.63 25.83 -2.73
C THR A 53 7.05 24.36 -2.76
N LYS A 54 7.54 23.85 -1.63
CA LYS A 54 7.82 22.43 -1.41
C LYS A 54 6.81 21.76 -0.48
N ASN A 55 5.74 22.46 -0.15
CA ASN A 55 4.68 21.97 0.71
C ASN A 55 3.70 21.12 -0.12
N TYR A 56 4.03 19.87 -0.37
CA TYR A 56 3.13 18.94 -1.04
C TYR A 56 3.20 17.57 -0.41
N GLU A 57 2.08 16.86 -0.48
CA GLU A 57 1.94 15.51 0.08
C GLU A 57 1.03 14.69 -0.85
N SER A 58 1.34 13.41 -0.98
CA SER A 58 0.53 12.44 -1.74
C SER A 58 -0.01 11.31 -0.89
N ARG A 59 0.49 11.16 0.34
CA ARG A 59 0.06 10.09 1.23
C ARG A 59 -1.30 10.42 1.85
N SER A 60 -2.31 9.61 1.56
CA SER A 60 -3.61 9.68 2.20
C SER A 60 -3.65 8.93 3.54
N ILE A 61 -2.68 8.06 3.79
CA ILE A 61 -2.58 7.23 4.99
C ILE A 61 -1.27 7.54 5.73
N LYS A 62 -1.27 7.39 7.05
CA LYS A 62 -0.11 7.69 7.92
C LYS A 62 1.06 6.72 7.79
N THR A 63 1.07 5.86 6.80
CA THR A 63 2.14 4.89 6.61
C THR A 63 3.39 5.56 6.10
N PHE A 64 4.48 5.39 6.82
CA PHE A 64 5.79 5.84 6.38
C PHE A 64 6.53 4.68 5.74
N ILE A 65 6.87 4.84 4.47
CA ILE A 65 7.76 3.92 3.77
C ILE A 65 9.09 4.64 3.56
N ASP A 66 10.16 4.06 4.07
CA ASP A 66 11.50 4.58 3.80
C ASP A 66 11.85 4.36 2.33
N SER A 67 11.90 5.46 1.57
CA SER A 67 12.22 5.45 0.14
C SER A 67 13.71 5.42 -0.15
N SER A 68 14.59 5.36 0.86
CA SER A 68 16.04 5.31 0.68
C SER A 68 16.48 4.03 -0.02
N LYS A 69 15.74 2.95 0.16
CA LYS A 69 15.99 1.65 -0.49
C LYS A 69 14.81 1.27 -1.37
N ARG A 70 15.10 0.93 -2.60
CA ARG A 70 14.09 0.55 -3.59
C ARG A 70 13.28 -0.68 -3.17
N GLU A 71 13.91 -1.61 -2.46
CA GLU A 71 13.30 -2.84 -1.96
C GLU A 71 12.13 -2.58 -0.99
N ASN A 72 12.09 -1.41 -0.36
CA ASN A 72 11.05 -1.08 0.61
C ASN A 72 9.70 -0.72 -0.02
N TYR A 73 9.66 -0.33 -1.30
CA TYR A 73 8.44 0.14 -1.96
C TYR A 73 8.09 -0.55 -3.27
N ILE A 74 8.88 -1.51 -3.73
CA ILE A 74 8.53 -2.36 -4.87
C ILE A 74 8.26 -3.80 -4.43
N PHE A 75 7.42 -4.47 -5.20
CA PHE A 75 7.14 -5.89 -5.01
C PHE A 75 8.35 -6.72 -5.48
N ASN A 76 9.16 -7.21 -4.53
CA ASN A 76 10.49 -7.77 -4.79
C ASN A 76 10.49 -9.00 -5.69
N SER A 77 9.48 -9.89 -5.55
CA SER A 77 9.34 -11.09 -6.37
C SER A 77 8.82 -10.82 -7.78
N ARG A 78 8.46 -9.58 -8.10
CA ARG A 78 7.65 -9.18 -9.25
C ARG A 78 6.25 -9.84 -9.22
N ILE A 79 5.27 -9.25 -9.89
CA ILE A 79 3.88 -9.75 -9.87
C ILE A 79 3.76 -11.14 -10.49
N ASN A 80 4.54 -11.44 -11.52
CA ASN A 80 4.56 -12.77 -12.15
C ASN A 80 5.25 -13.83 -11.28
N GLY A 81 6.18 -13.45 -10.41
CA GLY A 81 6.85 -14.37 -9.47
C GLY A 81 5.92 -14.96 -8.42
N ILE A 82 4.74 -14.38 -8.19
CA ILE A 82 3.71 -14.95 -7.32
C ILE A 82 3.29 -16.34 -7.79
N GLU A 83 3.22 -16.54 -9.11
CA GLU A 83 2.78 -17.81 -9.69
C GLU A 83 3.82 -18.94 -9.52
N GLU A 84 5.05 -18.60 -9.17
CA GLU A 84 6.13 -19.57 -8.94
C GLU A 84 6.28 -19.97 -7.46
N ALA A 85 5.55 -19.28 -6.56
CA ALA A 85 5.65 -19.56 -5.14
C ALA A 85 5.02 -20.92 -4.79
N ASP A 86 5.67 -21.68 -3.93
CA ASP A 86 5.16 -22.94 -3.36
C ASP A 86 4.46 -22.75 -2.01
N LEU A 87 4.77 -21.65 -1.32
CA LEU A 87 4.11 -21.21 -0.10
C LEU A 87 3.95 -19.70 -0.10
N ILE A 88 2.77 -19.22 0.27
CA ILE A 88 2.48 -17.78 0.42
C ILE A 88 1.99 -17.53 1.83
N LEU A 89 2.69 -16.65 2.56
CA LEU A 89 2.30 -16.15 3.88
C LEU A 89 1.82 -14.71 3.76
N MET A 90 0.58 -14.45 4.15
CA MET A 90 -0.02 -13.12 4.17
C MET A 90 -0.09 -12.58 5.60
N ILE A 91 0.40 -11.38 5.82
CA ILE A 91 0.46 -10.72 7.12
C ILE A 91 -0.18 -9.34 7.01
N GLY A 92 -1.32 -9.14 7.69
CA GLY A 92 -1.99 -7.84 7.76
C GLY A 92 -2.43 -7.28 6.42
N THR A 93 -2.84 -8.11 5.48
CA THR A 93 -3.32 -7.71 4.16
C THR A 93 -4.55 -8.51 3.75
N ASN A 94 -5.48 -7.86 3.07
CA ASN A 94 -6.55 -8.52 2.35
C ASN A 94 -6.41 -8.23 0.85
N PRO A 95 -5.73 -9.09 0.10
CA PRO A 95 -5.41 -8.82 -1.30
C PRO A 95 -6.66 -8.72 -2.18
N ARG A 96 -7.81 -9.26 -1.76
CA ARG A 96 -9.06 -9.13 -2.52
C ARG A 96 -9.53 -7.68 -2.61
N TYR A 97 -9.33 -6.89 -1.55
CA TYR A 97 -9.76 -5.48 -1.49
C TYR A 97 -8.62 -4.50 -1.76
N GLU A 98 -7.42 -4.81 -1.29
CA GLU A 98 -6.28 -3.90 -1.35
C GLU A 98 -5.50 -4.02 -2.68
N ALA A 99 -5.45 -5.24 -3.26
CA ALA A 99 -4.63 -5.53 -4.43
C ALA A 99 -5.23 -6.66 -5.28
N THR A 100 -6.36 -6.40 -5.92
CA THR A 100 -7.16 -7.41 -6.64
C THR A 100 -6.37 -8.17 -7.71
N MET A 101 -5.42 -7.52 -8.39
CA MET A 101 -4.57 -8.18 -9.38
C MET A 101 -3.58 -9.16 -8.74
N ILE A 102 -3.08 -8.85 -7.55
CA ILE A 102 -2.25 -9.78 -6.75
C ILE A 102 -3.11 -10.95 -6.30
N ASN A 103 -4.33 -10.69 -5.83
CA ASN A 103 -5.27 -11.76 -5.45
C ASN A 103 -5.54 -12.74 -6.60
N ALA A 104 -5.75 -12.21 -7.81
CA ALA A 104 -5.94 -13.04 -9.00
C ALA A 104 -4.71 -13.91 -9.31
N ARG A 105 -3.50 -13.38 -9.11
CA ARG A 105 -2.24 -14.13 -9.29
C ARG A 105 -2.05 -15.21 -8.21
N ILE A 106 -2.38 -14.91 -6.96
CA ILE A 106 -2.37 -15.90 -5.86
C ILE A 106 -3.34 -17.04 -6.17
N ARG A 107 -4.56 -16.70 -6.62
CA ARG A 107 -5.53 -17.71 -7.03
C ARG A 107 -4.99 -18.58 -8.17
N LYS A 108 -4.33 -17.99 -9.15
CA LYS A 108 -3.72 -18.71 -10.27
C LYS A 108 -2.59 -19.64 -9.79
N ALA A 109 -1.75 -19.19 -8.86
CA ALA A 109 -0.73 -20.03 -8.22
C ALA A 109 -1.34 -21.24 -7.50
N PHE A 110 -2.42 -21.02 -6.75
CA PHE A 110 -3.15 -22.09 -6.08
C PHE A 110 -3.71 -23.11 -7.06
N LEU A 111 -4.38 -22.66 -8.13
CA LEU A 111 -5.03 -23.55 -9.10
C LEU A 111 -4.03 -24.35 -9.95
N ASN A 112 -2.88 -23.79 -10.27
CA ASN A 112 -1.91 -24.41 -11.18
C ASN A 112 -0.83 -25.22 -10.44
N ASN A 113 -0.44 -24.80 -9.25
CA ASN A 113 0.73 -25.33 -8.55
C ASN A 113 0.41 -25.87 -7.16
N ASP A 114 -0.86 -25.88 -6.75
CA ASP A 114 -1.27 -26.29 -5.40
C ASP A 114 -0.50 -25.53 -4.29
N THR A 115 -0.24 -24.25 -4.54
CA THR A 115 0.51 -23.37 -3.64
C THR A 115 -0.18 -23.30 -2.28
N LYS A 116 0.55 -23.55 -1.21
CA LYS A 116 0.03 -23.42 0.16
C LYS A 116 -0.11 -21.95 0.54
N ILE A 117 -1.30 -21.57 0.99
CA ILE A 117 -1.60 -20.20 1.35
C ILE A 117 -1.94 -20.14 2.83
N ILE A 118 -1.24 -19.28 3.57
CA ILE A 118 -1.39 -19.08 5.00
C ILE A 118 -1.64 -17.59 5.25
N SER A 119 -2.58 -17.26 6.13
CA SER A 119 -2.85 -15.89 6.52
C SER A 119 -2.78 -15.75 8.04
N LEU A 120 -2.11 -14.73 8.52
CA LEU A 120 -2.26 -14.24 9.88
C LEU A 120 -3.55 -13.42 9.95
N ASN A 121 -4.55 -13.97 10.61
CA ASN A 121 -5.95 -13.58 10.68
C ASN A 121 -6.86 -14.19 9.63
N ASN A 122 -8.11 -14.34 10.02
CA ASN A 122 -9.19 -14.65 9.10
C ASN A 122 -9.56 -13.37 8.34
N ILE A 123 -9.27 -13.36 7.06
CA ILE A 123 -9.50 -12.22 6.16
C ILE A 123 -10.73 -12.40 5.25
N GLY A 124 -11.55 -13.40 5.54
CA GLY A 124 -12.78 -13.69 4.80
C GLY A 124 -12.56 -14.45 3.50
N ASP A 125 -13.50 -14.36 2.57
CA ASP A 125 -13.44 -15.08 1.30
C ASP A 125 -12.47 -14.42 0.32
N LEU A 126 -11.41 -15.14 -0.04
CA LEU A 126 -10.42 -14.73 -1.04
C LEU A 126 -10.63 -15.36 -2.42
N THR A 127 -11.66 -16.20 -2.58
CA THR A 127 -11.93 -17.02 -3.78
C THR A 127 -11.02 -18.24 -3.93
N TYR A 128 -10.23 -18.56 -2.92
CA TYR A 128 -9.40 -19.76 -2.78
C TYR A 128 -9.26 -20.11 -1.28
N PRO A 129 -9.02 -21.38 -0.94
CA PRO A 129 -8.81 -21.78 0.44
C PRO A 129 -7.45 -21.31 0.96
N TYR A 130 -7.38 -21.00 2.25
CA TYR A 130 -6.15 -20.67 2.94
C TYR A 130 -6.22 -21.16 4.40
N GLU A 131 -5.07 -21.41 5.01
CA GLU A 131 -4.93 -21.73 6.42
C GLU A 131 -4.91 -20.41 7.22
N SER A 132 -5.87 -20.22 8.13
CA SER A 132 -5.92 -19.03 8.98
C SER A 132 -5.27 -19.29 10.32
N LEU A 133 -4.37 -18.42 10.74
CA LEU A 133 -3.73 -18.41 12.03
C LEU A 133 -4.27 -17.28 12.90
N ASP A 134 -4.03 -17.39 14.21
CA ASP A 134 -4.30 -16.28 15.11
C ASP A 134 -3.35 -15.11 14.82
N GLY A 135 -3.93 -13.94 14.56
CA GLY A 135 -3.18 -12.74 14.18
C GLY A 135 -2.62 -11.96 15.35
N ASN A 136 -2.20 -12.63 16.40
CA ASN A 136 -1.60 -11.98 17.55
C ASN A 136 -0.07 -11.83 17.38
N THR A 137 0.51 -10.90 18.13
CA THR A 137 1.95 -10.64 18.09
C THR A 137 2.78 -11.85 18.55
N GLN A 138 2.20 -12.71 19.40
CA GLN A 138 2.88 -13.91 19.87
C GLN A 138 3.06 -14.93 18.75
N THR A 139 2.04 -15.14 17.92
CA THR A 139 2.13 -16.04 16.74
C THR A 139 3.23 -15.58 15.77
N LEU A 140 3.37 -14.26 15.59
CA LEU A 140 4.48 -13.71 14.79
C LEU A 140 5.84 -14.02 15.41
N LYS A 141 6.00 -13.83 16.73
CA LYS A 141 7.25 -14.15 17.43
C LYS A 141 7.57 -15.64 17.32
N ASP A 142 6.59 -16.50 17.52
CA ASP A 142 6.76 -17.96 17.44
C ASP A 142 7.18 -18.41 16.03
N ILE A 143 6.70 -17.71 14.98
CA ILE A 143 7.15 -17.93 13.60
C ILE A 143 8.62 -17.52 13.45
N PHE A 144 9.03 -16.35 13.98
CA PHE A 144 10.41 -15.87 13.91
C PHE A 144 11.39 -16.71 14.71
N ASP A 145 10.97 -17.17 15.89
CA ASP A 145 11.81 -17.96 16.80
C ASP A 145 11.92 -19.43 16.40
N ASN A 146 11.38 -19.81 15.24
CA ASN A 146 11.35 -21.19 14.72
C ASN A 146 10.66 -22.20 15.64
N ASN A 147 9.80 -21.75 16.53
CA ASN A 147 9.10 -22.59 17.51
C ASN A 147 7.77 -23.16 16.98
N ASN A 148 7.41 -22.89 15.72
CA ASN A 148 6.12 -23.24 15.15
C ASN A 148 6.30 -24.18 13.94
N GLU A 149 5.31 -25.05 13.69
CA GLU A 149 5.27 -25.89 12.49
C GLU A 149 5.29 -25.06 11.17
N ILE A 150 4.76 -23.84 11.23
CA ILE A 150 4.74 -22.93 10.08
C ILE A 150 6.13 -22.43 9.73
N SER A 151 6.96 -22.14 10.73
CA SER A 151 8.37 -21.79 10.50
C SER A 151 9.08 -22.90 9.74
N LYS A 152 8.84 -24.15 10.12
CA LYS A 152 9.39 -25.32 9.43
C LYS A 152 8.84 -25.43 8.01
N LYS A 153 7.55 -25.15 7.79
CA LYS A 153 6.95 -25.14 6.44
C LYS A 153 7.63 -24.07 5.56
N ILE A 154 7.88 -22.87 6.10
CA ILE A 154 8.54 -21.76 5.39
C ILE A 154 9.99 -22.12 5.04
N ILE A 155 10.76 -22.64 6.01
CA ILE A 155 12.16 -23.02 5.83
C ILE A 155 12.31 -24.15 4.80
N ASN A 156 11.38 -25.09 4.79
CA ASN A 156 11.39 -26.22 3.86
C ASN A 156 10.84 -25.87 2.46
N SER A 157 10.25 -24.71 2.30
CA SER A 157 9.76 -24.22 0.99
C SER A 157 10.93 -23.84 0.09
N LYS A 158 10.80 -24.14 -1.20
CA LYS A 158 11.81 -23.77 -2.19
C LYS A 158 11.71 -22.32 -2.64
N LYS A 159 10.47 -21.80 -2.73
CA LYS A 159 10.17 -20.44 -3.17
C LYS A 159 9.09 -19.81 -2.28
N PRO A 160 9.36 -19.59 -0.99
CA PRO A 160 8.39 -18.96 -0.11
C PRO A 160 8.20 -17.48 -0.47
N LEU A 161 6.96 -17.01 -0.44
CA LEU A 161 6.59 -15.62 -0.64
C LEU A 161 5.92 -15.09 0.62
N ILE A 162 6.39 -13.96 1.14
CA ILE A 162 5.78 -13.28 2.28
C ILE A 162 5.22 -11.95 1.78
N ILE A 163 3.91 -11.74 1.98
CA ILE A 163 3.22 -10.50 1.64
C ILE A 163 2.83 -9.80 2.93
N ILE A 164 3.39 -8.61 3.15
CA ILE A 164 3.11 -7.79 4.32
C ILE A 164 2.25 -6.62 3.87
N GLY A 165 1.07 -6.49 4.45
CA GLY A 165 0.16 -5.39 4.18
C GLY A 165 0.33 -4.22 5.14
N GLU A 166 -0.22 -3.09 4.74
CA GLU A 166 -0.14 -1.84 5.47
C GLU A 166 -0.82 -1.90 6.84
N SER A 167 -1.91 -2.64 6.96
CA SER A 167 -2.63 -2.80 8.23
C SER A 167 -1.77 -3.43 9.34
N CYS A 168 -0.79 -4.26 8.99
CA CYS A 168 0.17 -4.80 9.94
C CYS A 168 1.09 -3.71 10.52
N LEU A 169 1.46 -2.74 9.72
CA LEU A 169 2.34 -1.64 10.11
C LEU A 169 1.61 -0.59 10.97
N LEU A 170 0.30 -0.43 10.77
CA LEU A 170 -0.53 0.50 11.54
C LEU A 170 -0.76 0.04 12.98
N TYR A 171 -0.85 -1.25 13.24
CA TYR A 171 -1.05 -1.80 14.58
C TYR A 171 0.22 -1.78 15.46
N THR A 172 1.39 -1.57 14.90
CA THR A 172 2.64 -1.49 15.66
C THR A 172 2.95 -0.09 16.19
N SER A 173 2.21 0.94 15.76
CA SER A 173 2.35 2.30 16.26
C SER A 173 1.19 2.61 17.22
N PRO A 174 1.44 2.79 18.53
CA PRO A 174 0.38 3.18 19.46
C PRO A 174 -0.21 4.51 19.02
N SER A 175 -1.53 4.56 18.88
CA SER A 175 -2.26 5.77 18.58
C SER A 175 -1.91 6.86 19.60
N PRO A 176 -1.79 8.14 19.19
CA PRO A 176 -1.62 9.23 20.15
C PRO A 176 -2.72 9.30 21.20
N ARG A 177 -3.89 8.68 20.95
CA ARG A 177 -4.99 8.57 21.92
C ARG A 177 -4.73 7.54 23.01
N ASP A 178 -3.90 6.54 22.77
CA ASP A 178 -3.56 5.49 23.74
C ASP A 178 -2.47 5.92 24.74
N ARG A 179 -1.93 7.14 24.57
CA ARG A 179 -0.94 7.74 25.49
C ARG A 179 -1.57 8.64 26.56
N ILE A 180 -2.89 8.77 26.60
CA ILE A 180 -3.61 9.61 27.56
C ILE A 180 -4.50 8.70 28.41
N SER A 181 -3.88 7.78 29.12
CA SER A 181 -4.52 7.03 30.21
C SER A 181 -3.48 6.73 31.28
#